data_c1f94d781e08ebb107edbf2019151b11
#
_entry.id   c1f94d781e08ebb107edbf2019151b11
#
_cell.length_a   1.000
_cell.length_b   1.000
_cell.length_c   1.000
_cell.angle_alpha   90.00
_cell.angle_beta   90.00
_cell.angle_gamma   90.00
#
_symmetry.space_group_name_H-M   'P 1'
#
loop_
_entity.id
_entity.type
_entity.pdbx_description
1 polymer ?
#
loop_
_entity_poly.entity_id
_entity_poly.type
_entity_poly.pdbx_seq_one_letter_code
_entity_poly.pdbx_strand_id
1 'polypeptide(L)'
;MVPGVEIAPGLFLTEALMDWGRPAPLIDTAFARWDEPVAHHRLLHFDTETTGLAGGTGTRAWMIGAADWLADGRFRLRQLTTTTMGAEAAMLRTFAQWLQPDTVLVSYNGKCYDSPLLKTRYRLARLPDPLSGLGHLDLLHPVRRHWKGVWENCRLATAERELLGVVREDDLPGSEAPAAWLTYLRGGSAVNLRRVLAHNTQDLKSLAGVLLHLAESPR
;
A
#
# COMPACT_ATOMS: atom_id res chain seq x y z
N MET A 1 -0.07 8.33 21.53
CA MET A 1 1.22 7.76 21.09
C MET A 1 0.99 7.06 19.78
N VAL A 2 1.93 7.13 18.83
CA VAL A 2 1.89 6.37 17.57
C VAL A 2 2.13 4.90 17.89
N PRO A 3 1.39 3.97 17.26
CA PRO A 3 1.63 2.54 17.45
C PRO A 3 2.97 2.09 16.87
N GLY A 4 3.49 0.97 17.36
CA GLY A 4 4.69 0.31 16.85
C GLY A 4 5.95 0.57 17.66
N VAL A 5 7.07 0.09 17.12
CA VAL A 5 8.40 0.24 17.67
C VAL A 5 9.15 1.33 16.92
N GLU A 6 9.79 2.24 17.63
CA GLU A 6 10.67 3.23 17.01
C GLU A 6 11.96 2.53 16.57
N ILE A 7 12.19 2.44 15.27
CA ILE A 7 13.32 1.75 14.65
C ILE A 7 14.44 2.71 14.19
N ALA A 8 14.13 3.99 14.12
CA ALA A 8 15.07 5.09 13.91
C ALA A 8 14.42 6.36 14.46
N PRO A 9 15.18 7.44 14.73
CA PRO A 9 14.62 8.67 15.28
C PRO A 9 13.42 9.18 14.48
N GLY A 10 12.24 9.16 15.09
CA GLY A 10 10.98 9.57 14.48
C GLY A 10 10.39 8.61 13.43
N LEU A 11 10.91 7.40 13.29
CA LEU A 11 10.37 6.35 12.42
C LEU A 11 9.85 5.17 13.23
N PHE A 12 8.57 4.89 13.12
CA PHE A 12 7.89 3.79 13.79
C PHE A 12 7.54 2.67 12.81
N LEU A 13 7.77 1.44 13.21
CA LEU A 13 7.36 0.22 12.51
C LEU A 13 6.26 -0.48 13.30
N THR A 14 5.13 -0.75 12.64
CA THR A 14 4.17 -1.77 13.08
C THR A 14 4.33 -3.00 12.22
N GLU A 15 4.19 -4.18 12.81
CA GLU A 15 4.14 -5.44 12.09
C GLU A 15 3.05 -6.32 12.70
N ALA A 16 2.26 -6.96 11.84
CA ALA A 16 1.26 -7.93 12.21
C ALA A 16 1.35 -9.16 11.30
N LEU A 17 1.20 -10.34 11.88
CA LEU A 17 1.04 -11.60 11.17
C LEU A 17 -0.39 -12.07 11.38
N MET A 18 -1.05 -12.50 10.30
CA MET A 18 -2.41 -12.97 10.35
C MET A 18 -2.65 -14.10 9.36
N ASP A 19 -3.65 -14.92 9.63
CA ASP A 19 -4.20 -15.83 8.66
C ASP A 19 -5.15 -15.04 7.75
N TRP A 20 -4.68 -14.76 6.53
CA TRP A 20 -5.45 -14.00 5.55
C TRP A 20 -5.48 -14.72 4.21
N GLY A 21 -6.45 -15.58 4.04
CA GLY A 21 -6.56 -16.43 2.87
C GLY A 21 -5.29 -17.27 2.66
N ARG A 22 -5.39 -18.32 1.91
CA ARG A 22 -4.20 -19.05 1.42
C ARG A 22 -4.18 -18.94 -0.09
N PRO A 23 -3.36 -18.04 -0.66
CA PRO A 23 -3.24 -17.96 -2.10
C PRO A 23 -2.69 -19.27 -2.66
N ALA A 24 -3.06 -19.59 -3.89
CA ALA A 24 -2.37 -20.64 -4.63
C ALA A 24 -0.86 -20.34 -4.69
N PRO A 25 0.02 -21.33 -4.77
CA PRO A 25 1.46 -21.11 -4.88
C PRO A 25 1.85 -20.16 -6.04
N LEU A 26 1.11 -20.25 -7.14
CA LEU A 26 1.20 -19.38 -8.30
C LEU A 26 -0.13 -18.67 -8.52
N ILE A 27 -0.08 -17.35 -8.64
CA ILE A 27 -1.22 -16.49 -8.93
C ILE A 27 -1.30 -16.28 -10.44
N ASP A 28 -2.44 -16.63 -11.04
CA ASP A 28 -2.71 -16.29 -12.45
C ASP A 28 -2.81 -14.78 -12.59
N THR A 29 -2.02 -14.21 -13.46
CA THR A 29 -1.94 -12.76 -13.71
C THR A 29 -2.50 -12.35 -15.07
N ALA A 30 -3.20 -13.25 -15.76
CA ALA A 30 -3.84 -12.99 -17.04
C ALA A 30 -4.85 -11.83 -16.97
N PHE A 31 -5.51 -11.63 -15.81
CA PHE A 31 -6.36 -10.46 -15.56
C PHE A 31 -5.60 -9.13 -15.74
N ALA A 32 -4.29 -9.12 -15.51
CA ALA A 32 -3.42 -7.95 -15.72
C ALA A 32 -2.74 -7.94 -17.10
N ARG A 33 -3.05 -8.91 -17.97
CA ARG A 33 -2.44 -9.15 -19.29
C ARG A 33 -0.95 -9.50 -19.18
N TRP A 34 -0.59 -10.25 -18.19
CA TRP A 34 0.72 -10.86 -18.04
C TRP A 34 0.61 -12.32 -18.45
N ASP A 35 1.61 -12.79 -19.18
CA ASP A 35 1.59 -14.14 -19.77
C ASP A 35 1.99 -15.22 -18.76
N GLU A 36 2.76 -14.86 -17.73
CA GLU A 36 3.28 -15.79 -16.75
C GLU A 36 2.66 -15.56 -15.37
N PRO A 37 2.28 -16.64 -14.65
CA PRO A 37 1.82 -16.53 -13.29
C PRO A 37 2.95 -16.10 -12.35
N VAL A 38 2.61 -15.49 -11.24
CA VAL A 38 3.56 -14.98 -10.25
C VAL A 38 3.44 -15.78 -8.96
N ALA A 39 4.57 -16.23 -8.41
CA ALA A 39 4.58 -16.87 -7.09
C ALA A 39 4.10 -15.88 -6.02
N HIS A 40 3.17 -16.30 -5.16
CA HIS A 40 2.53 -15.40 -4.18
C HIS A 40 3.53 -14.71 -3.25
N HIS A 41 4.63 -15.37 -2.86
CA HIS A 41 5.66 -14.82 -1.99
C HIS A 41 6.51 -13.72 -2.64
N ARG A 42 6.40 -13.53 -3.96
CA ARG A 42 7.04 -12.42 -4.71
C ARG A 42 6.16 -11.18 -4.74
N LEU A 43 4.88 -11.30 -4.37
CA LEU A 43 3.93 -10.19 -4.40
C LEU A 43 4.11 -9.32 -3.15
N LEU A 44 4.36 -8.04 -3.33
CA LEU A 44 4.35 -7.04 -2.27
C LEU A 44 3.24 -6.02 -2.55
N HIS A 45 2.18 -6.10 -1.79
CA HIS A 45 1.11 -5.09 -1.78
C HIS A 45 1.64 -3.85 -1.08
N PHE A 46 1.42 -2.67 -1.63
CA PHE A 46 1.83 -1.44 -0.98
C PHE A 46 0.86 -0.28 -1.25
N ASP A 47 0.81 0.62 -0.30
CA ASP A 47 0.02 1.85 -0.35
C ASP A 47 0.72 2.92 0.47
N THR A 48 0.55 4.21 0.11
CA THR A 48 1.23 5.32 0.78
C THR A 48 0.26 6.39 1.25
N GLU A 49 0.54 6.91 2.47
CA GLU A 49 -0.12 8.11 2.95
C GLU A 49 0.79 9.33 2.78
N THR A 50 0.22 10.39 2.25
CA THR A 50 1.01 11.52 1.75
C THR A 50 0.59 12.85 2.38
N THR A 51 1.45 13.86 2.26
CA THR A 51 1.18 15.22 2.76
C THR A 51 0.21 16.02 1.88
N GLY A 52 -0.23 15.46 0.75
CA GLY A 52 -1.18 16.10 -0.17
C GLY A 52 -1.46 15.23 -1.37
N LEU A 53 -2.55 15.49 -2.06
CA LEU A 53 -3.05 14.72 -3.19
C LEU A 53 -2.61 15.25 -4.56
N ALA A 54 -1.98 16.43 -4.60
CA ALA A 54 -1.62 17.10 -5.86
C ALA A 54 -0.38 16.52 -6.55
N GLY A 55 0.39 15.66 -5.86
CA GLY A 55 1.67 15.18 -6.37
C GLY A 55 2.76 16.27 -6.39
N GLY A 56 3.82 16.03 -7.19
CA GLY A 56 4.94 16.97 -7.31
C GLY A 56 6.00 16.82 -6.21
N THR A 57 7.09 17.58 -6.33
CA THR A 57 8.27 17.47 -5.44
C THR A 57 8.02 17.90 -3.99
N GLY A 58 6.99 18.70 -3.76
CA GLY A 58 6.56 19.12 -2.42
C GLY A 58 5.76 18.10 -1.66
N THR A 59 5.15 17.12 -2.35
CA THR A 59 4.41 16.04 -1.72
C THR A 59 5.38 15.00 -1.17
N ARG A 60 5.14 14.56 0.07
CA ARG A 60 5.95 13.53 0.76
C ARG A 60 5.07 12.37 1.15
N ALA A 61 5.61 11.15 1.06
CA ALA A 61 5.06 10.04 1.80
C ALA A 61 5.48 10.18 3.27
N TRP A 62 4.53 10.12 4.18
CA TRP A 62 4.80 10.09 5.62
C TRP A 62 4.50 8.73 6.23
N MET A 63 3.78 7.88 5.49
CA MET A 63 3.59 6.48 5.80
C MET A 63 3.73 5.65 4.53
N ILE A 64 4.34 4.47 4.67
CA ILE A 64 4.35 3.41 3.67
C ILE A 64 3.82 2.16 4.35
N GLY A 65 2.68 1.67 3.89
CA GLY A 65 2.16 0.37 4.23
C GLY A 65 2.58 -0.68 3.19
N ALA A 66 2.92 -1.88 3.64
CA ALA A 66 3.19 -3.01 2.76
C ALA A 66 2.69 -4.33 3.37
N ALA A 67 2.25 -5.23 2.52
CA ALA A 67 1.82 -6.56 2.93
C ALA A 67 2.25 -7.62 1.92
N ASP A 68 2.64 -8.78 2.42
CA ASP A 68 3.11 -9.92 1.63
C ASP A 68 2.71 -11.25 2.28
N TRP A 69 2.59 -12.30 1.49
CA TRP A 69 2.48 -13.65 2.01
C TRP A 69 3.86 -14.25 2.22
N LEU A 70 4.07 -14.77 3.40
CA LEU A 70 5.27 -15.54 3.74
C LEU A 70 5.21 -16.92 3.09
N ALA A 71 6.35 -17.61 3.04
CA ALA A 71 6.44 -18.96 2.48
C ALA A 71 5.55 -19.99 3.22
N ASP A 72 5.25 -19.74 4.49
CA ASP A 72 4.34 -20.57 5.31
C ASP A 72 2.84 -20.25 5.08
N GLY A 73 2.55 -19.29 4.19
CA GLY A 73 1.20 -18.86 3.83
C GLY A 73 0.58 -17.82 4.76
N ARG A 74 1.26 -17.40 5.83
CA ARG A 74 0.78 -16.30 6.66
C ARG A 74 0.92 -14.98 5.93
N PHE A 75 -0.04 -14.10 6.14
CA PHE A 75 -0.02 -12.74 5.61
C PHE A 75 0.66 -11.80 6.61
N ARG A 76 1.72 -11.13 6.18
CA ARG A 76 2.46 -10.16 6.96
C ARG A 76 2.09 -8.75 6.49
N LEU A 77 1.67 -7.92 7.43
CA LEU A 77 1.38 -6.51 7.20
C LEU A 77 2.36 -5.66 8.00
N ARG A 78 2.97 -4.69 7.35
CA ARG A 78 3.95 -3.77 7.93
C ARG A 78 3.62 -2.34 7.56
N GLN A 79 3.79 -1.42 8.51
CA GLN A 79 3.63 0.01 8.26
C GLN A 79 4.82 0.77 8.84
N LEU A 80 5.40 1.63 8.02
CA LEU A 80 6.41 2.61 8.41
C LEU A 80 5.73 3.96 8.53
N THR A 81 5.77 4.54 9.72
CA THR A 81 5.13 5.84 10.00
C THR A 81 6.18 6.81 10.50
N THR A 82 6.30 7.96 9.84
CA THR A 82 7.17 9.03 10.29
C THR A 82 6.45 9.95 11.26
N THR A 83 7.11 10.31 12.34
CA THR A 83 6.63 11.28 13.35
C THR A 83 7.40 12.60 13.29
N THR A 84 8.36 12.69 12.38
CA THR A 84 9.13 13.90 12.09
C THR A 84 9.43 13.99 10.60
N MET A 85 9.62 15.18 10.09
CA MET A 85 10.02 15.39 8.69
C MET A 85 11.39 14.77 8.35
N GLY A 86 12.29 14.69 9.32
CA GLY A 86 13.64 14.14 9.15
C GLY A 86 13.70 12.63 9.00
N ALA A 87 12.65 11.91 9.39
CA ALA A 87 12.60 10.45 9.35
C ALA A 87 12.39 9.85 7.95
N GLU A 88 12.05 10.67 6.94
CA GLU A 88 11.72 10.20 5.60
C GLU A 88 12.84 9.34 4.97
N ALA A 89 14.09 9.77 5.06
CA ALA A 89 15.19 9.01 4.47
C ALA A 89 15.40 7.64 5.14
N ALA A 90 15.15 7.53 6.45
CA ALA A 90 15.16 6.25 7.16
C ALA A 90 14.01 5.35 6.71
N MET A 91 12.80 5.90 6.56
CA MET A 91 11.63 5.20 6.03
C MET A 91 11.90 4.62 4.64
N LEU A 92 12.42 5.43 3.73
CA LEU A 92 12.75 5.00 2.37
C LEU A 92 13.80 3.87 2.36
N ARG A 93 14.86 3.97 3.18
CA ARG A 93 15.87 2.90 3.31
C ARG A 93 15.27 1.61 3.84
N THR A 94 14.41 1.70 4.86
CA THR A 94 13.74 0.52 5.43
C THR A 94 12.79 -0.13 4.41
N PHE A 95 12.02 0.66 3.68
CA PHE A 95 11.15 0.13 2.64
C PHE A 95 11.93 -0.57 1.52
N ALA A 96 13.06 0.00 1.09
CA ALA A 96 13.94 -0.61 0.08
C ALA A 96 14.45 -2.01 0.50
N GLN A 97 14.66 -2.25 1.80
CA GLN A 97 15.09 -3.56 2.32
C GLN A 97 14.01 -4.65 2.21
N TRP A 98 12.75 -4.28 2.02
CA TRP A 98 11.66 -5.23 1.84
C TRP A 98 11.52 -5.72 0.40
N LEU A 99 12.22 -5.07 -0.54
CA LEU A 99 12.16 -5.35 -1.96
C LEU A 99 13.32 -6.25 -2.37
N GLN A 100 13.00 -7.29 -3.12
CA GLN A 100 13.97 -8.19 -3.74
C GLN A 100 13.99 -7.94 -5.26
N PRO A 101 15.04 -8.36 -5.99
CA PRO A 101 15.11 -8.16 -7.44
C PRO A 101 13.94 -8.76 -8.23
N ASP A 102 13.29 -9.78 -7.68
CA ASP A 102 12.16 -10.47 -8.31
C ASP A 102 10.80 -10.09 -7.69
N THR A 103 10.77 -9.10 -6.79
CA THR A 103 9.52 -8.59 -6.21
C THR A 103 8.60 -8.05 -7.29
N VAL A 104 7.33 -8.39 -7.19
CA VAL A 104 6.25 -7.81 -7.99
C VAL A 104 5.39 -6.94 -7.08
N LEU A 105 5.38 -5.66 -7.36
CA LEU A 105 4.58 -4.68 -6.63
C LEU A 105 3.11 -4.83 -6.97
N VAL A 106 2.24 -4.72 -5.98
CA VAL A 106 0.78 -4.70 -6.14
C VAL A 106 0.25 -3.43 -5.51
N SER A 107 -0.56 -2.67 -6.24
CA SER A 107 -1.16 -1.42 -5.77
C SER A 107 -2.53 -1.17 -6.38
N TYR A 108 -3.19 -0.11 -5.94
CA TYR A 108 -4.41 0.42 -6.55
C TYR A 108 -4.20 1.86 -7.00
N ASN A 109 -4.04 2.10 -8.31
CA ASN A 109 -3.64 3.37 -8.93
C ASN A 109 -2.19 3.80 -8.61
N GLY A 110 -1.40 2.93 -8.00
CA GLY A 110 -0.05 3.26 -7.54
C GLY A 110 0.96 3.43 -8.67
N LYS A 111 0.71 2.89 -9.87
CA LYS A 111 1.55 3.18 -11.06
C LYS A 111 1.55 4.65 -11.41
N CYS A 112 0.41 5.32 -11.22
CA CYS A 112 0.25 6.73 -11.56
C CYS A 112 0.51 7.65 -10.39
N TYR A 113 0.46 7.17 -9.15
CA TYR A 113 0.55 8.00 -7.95
C TYR A 113 1.71 7.61 -7.03
N ASP A 114 1.63 6.47 -6.33
CA ASP A 114 2.59 6.09 -5.29
C ASP A 114 3.99 5.84 -5.82
N SER A 115 4.10 5.10 -6.92
CA SER A 115 5.39 4.74 -7.49
C SER A 115 6.17 5.96 -8.02
N PRO A 116 5.58 6.88 -8.81
CA PRO A 116 6.25 8.13 -9.21
C PRO A 116 6.62 9.02 -8.03
N LEU A 117 5.74 9.08 -7.01
CA LEU A 117 6.01 9.81 -5.79
C LEU A 117 7.24 9.25 -5.08
N LEU A 118 7.26 7.95 -4.77
CA LEU A 118 8.38 7.31 -4.09
C LEU A 118 9.68 7.46 -4.87
N LYS A 119 9.68 7.25 -6.20
CA LYS A 119 10.86 7.47 -7.06
C LYS A 119 11.39 8.90 -6.93
N THR A 120 10.50 9.89 -6.90
CA THR A 120 10.87 11.29 -6.68
C THR A 120 11.49 11.48 -5.28
N ARG A 121 10.91 10.86 -4.24
CA ARG A 121 11.43 10.95 -2.86
C ARG A 121 12.80 10.28 -2.73
N TYR A 122 13.02 9.10 -3.32
CA TYR A 122 14.34 8.45 -3.39
C TYR A 122 15.38 9.37 -4.04
N ARG A 123 15.04 9.97 -5.19
CA ARG A 123 15.94 10.91 -5.88
C ARG A 123 16.29 12.11 -5.00
N LEU A 124 15.29 12.76 -4.37
CA LEU A 124 15.51 13.91 -3.51
C LEU A 124 16.32 13.57 -2.26
N ALA A 125 16.15 12.37 -1.73
CA ALA A 125 16.93 11.84 -0.61
C ALA A 125 18.33 11.37 -1.02
N ARG A 126 18.69 11.41 -2.32
CA ARG A 126 19.94 10.88 -2.90
C ARG A 126 20.15 9.39 -2.58
N LEU A 127 19.07 8.64 -2.58
CA LEU A 127 19.07 7.19 -2.40
C LEU A 127 18.84 6.49 -3.74
N PRO A 128 19.38 5.28 -3.94
CA PRO A 128 19.04 4.44 -5.09
C PRO A 128 17.54 4.19 -5.16
N ASP A 129 16.98 4.23 -6.37
CA ASP A 129 15.57 3.88 -6.60
C ASP A 129 15.40 2.36 -6.65
N PRO A 130 14.72 1.73 -5.67
CA PRO A 130 14.53 0.29 -5.62
C PRO A 130 13.33 -0.19 -6.43
N LEU A 131 12.50 0.74 -6.95
CA LEU A 131 11.24 0.41 -7.63
C LEU A 131 11.43 0.23 -9.13
N SER A 132 12.45 0.88 -9.71
CA SER A 132 12.72 0.79 -11.14
C SER A 132 13.20 -0.61 -11.51
N GLY A 133 12.56 -1.20 -12.51
CA GLY A 133 12.85 -2.57 -12.98
C GLY A 133 11.99 -3.65 -12.31
N LEU A 134 11.27 -3.35 -11.23
CA LEU A 134 10.33 -4.29 -10.64
C LEU A 134 9.05 -4.42 -11.47
N GLY A 135 8.49 -5.62 -11.52
CA GLY A 135 7.14 -5.84 -12.01
C GLY A 135 6.13 -5.08 -11.15
N HIS A 136 5.05 -4.58 -11.75
CA HIS A 136 4.03 -3.85 -11.01
C HIS A 136 2.63 -4.17 -11.53
N LEU A 137 1.82 -4.81 -10.71
CA LEU A 137 0.39 -5.07 -10.92
C LEU A 137 -0.42 -3.93 -10.30
N ASP A 138 -1.02 -3.10 -11.12
CA ASP A 138 -1.94 -2.04 -10.66
C ASP A 138 -3.37 -2.51 -10.87
N LEU A 139 -4.07 -2.81 -9.78
CA LEU A 139 -5.39 -3.44 -9.80
C LEU A 139 -6.50 -2.52 -10.28
N LEU A 140 -6.28 -1.20 -10.31
CA LEU A 140 -7.27 -0.27 -10.86
C LEU A 140 -7.57 -0.56 -12.33
N HIS A 141 -6.55 -0.94 -13.10
CA HIS A 141 -6.73 -1.17 -14.54
C HIS A 141 -7.60 -2.39 -14.84
N PRO A 142 -7.38 -3.59 -14.27
CA PRO A 142 -8.29 -4.72 -14.45
C PRO A 142 -9.68 -4.44 -13.88
N VAL A 143 -9.80 -3.82 -12.70
CA VAL A 143 -11.11 -3.44 -12.14
C VAL A 143 -11.87 -2.53 -13.11
N ARG A 144 -11.23 -1.52 -13.68
CA ARG A 144 -11.87 -0.66 -14.68
C ARG A 144 -12.27 -1.39 -15.95
N ARG A 145 -11.52 -2.41 -16.38
CA ARG A 145 -11.89 -3.18 -17.58
C ARG A 145 -13.17 -3.97 -17.41
N HIS A 146 -13.40 -4.50 -16.20
CA HIS A 146 -14.57 -5.34 -15.92
C HIS A 146 -15.79 -4.53 -15.49
N TRP A 147 -15.60 -3.45 -14.72
CA TRP A 147 -16.72 -2.83 -14.00
C TRP A 147 -16.90 -1.32 -14.22
N LYS A 148 -16.07 -0.68 -15.09
CA LYS A 148 -16.30 0.73 -15.47
C LYS A 148 -17.64 0.85 -16.20
N GLY A 149 -18.55 1.68 -15.67
CA GLY A 149 -19.90 1.84 -16.18
C GLY A 149 -20.91 0.82 -15.64
N VAL A 150 -20.45 -0.18 -14.87
CA VAL A 150 -21.31 -1.11 -14.11
C VAL A 150 -21.48 -0.61 -12.70
N TRP A 151 -20.38 -0.23 -12.04
CA TRP A 151 -20.40 0.37 -10.71
C TRP A 151 -20.44 1.89 -10.78
N GLU A 152 -20.85 2.52 -9.69
CA GLU A 152 -20.87 3.98 -9.53
C GLU A 152 -19.49 4.61 -9.78
N ASN A 153 -18.43 3.92 -9.37
CA ASN A 153 -17.03 4.26 -9.60
C ASN A 153 -16.16 3.02 -9.41
N CYS A 154 -14.85 3.13 -9.75
CA CYS A 154 -13.86 2.07 -9.55
C CYS A 154 -12.83 2.46 -8.48
N ARG A 155 -13.22 3.06 -7.39
CA ARG A 155 -12.34 3.29 -6.22
C ARG A 155 -12.12 1.98 -5.48
N LEU A 156 -11.05 1.88 -4.70
CA LEU A 156 -10.75 0.69 -3.91
C LEU A 156 -11.92 0.35 -2.97
N ALA A 157 -12.48 1.33 -2.25
CA ALA A 157 -13.62 1.13 -1.37
C ALA A 157 -14.86 0.57 -2.08
N THR A 158 -15.09 0.93 -3.36
CA THR A 158 -16.16 0.35 -4.16
C THR A 158 -15.86 -1.09 -4.54
N ALA A 159 -14.64 -1.37 -5.01
CA ALA A 159 -14.20 -2.73 -5.33
C ALA A 159 -14.25 -3.65 -4.08
N GLU A 160 -13.87 -3.15 -2.93
CA GLU A 160 -13.95 -3.79 -1.63
C GLU A 160 -15.39 -4.20 -1.27
N ARG A 161 -16.32 -3.27 -1.38
CA ARG A 161 -17.72 -3.53 -1.11
C ARG A 161 -18.32 -4.55 -2.08
N GLU A 162 -18.07 -4.38 -3.37
CA GLU A 162 -18.71 -5.17 -4.42
C GLU A 162 -18.09 -6.58 -4.58
N LEU A 163 -16.77 -6.72 -4.38
CA LEU A 163 -16.07 -8.00 -4.58
C LEU A 163 -15.84 -8.76 -3.28
N LEU A 164 -15.63 -8.05 -2.17
CA LEU A 164 -15.23 -8.65 -0.90
C LEU A 164 -16.31 -8.56 0.18
N GLY A 165 -17.40 -7.82 -0.08
CA GLY A 165 -18.47 -7.58 0.91
C GLY A 165 -18.02 -6.76 2.12
N VAL A 166 -16.90 -6.06 2.04
CA VAL A 166 -16.36 -5.25 3.14
C VAL A 166 -17.02 -3.88 3.14
N VAL A 167 -17.60 -3.51 4.28
CA VAL A 167 -18.15 -2.18 4.55
C VAL A 167 -17.32 -1.57 5.68
N ARG A 168 -16.73 -0.41 5.42
CA ARG A 168 -15.93 0.30 6.43
C ARG A 168 -16.83 1.08 7.37
N GLU A 169 -16.67 0.85 8.67
CA GLU A 169 -17.32 1.62 9.72
C GLU A 169 -16.29 2.58 10.34
N ASP A 170 -16.70 3.81 10.65
CA ASP A 170 -15.83 4.84 11.25
C ASP A 170 -14.51 5.11 10.53
N ASP A 171 -14.46 4.88 9.23
CA ASP A 171 -13.26 5.10 8.44
C ASP A 171 -12.93 6.62 8.34
N LEU A 172 -11.64 6.95 8.41
CA LEU A 172 -11.18 8.30 8.15
C LEU A 172 -10.97 8.46 6.64
N PRO A 173 -11.69 9.37 5.97
CA PRO A 173 -11.46 9.57 4.53
C PRO A 173 -9.98 9.83 4.23
N GLY A 174 -9.42 9.18 3.20
CA GLY A 174 -8.01 9.35 2.84
C GLY A 174 -7.62 10.80 2.56
N SER A 175 -8.58 11.65 2.17
CA SER A 175 -8.39 13.10 2.04
C SER A 175 -8.05 13.81 3.36
N GLU A 176 -8.34 13.22 4.51
CA GLU A 176 -8.04 13.76 5.84
C GLU A 176 -6.68 13.29 6.39
N ALA A 177 -6.07 12.29 5.77
CA ALA A 177 -4.78 11.75 6.20
C ALA A 177 -3.66 12.82 6.28
N PRO A 178 -3.53 13.75 5.32
CA PRO A 178 -2.56 14.84 5.41
C PRO A 178 -2.77 15.72 6.65
N ALA A 179 -4.02 16.08 6.92
CA ALA A 179 -4.37 16.93 8.08
C ALA A 179 -4.13 16.21 9.41
N ALA A 180 -4.43 14.91 9.49
CA ALA A 180 -4.20 14.08 10.66
C ALA A 180 -2.69 14.05 11.03
N TRP A 181 -1.82 13.85 10.04
CA TRP A 181 -0.38 13.82 10.26
C TRP A 181 0.18 15.20 10.63
N LEU A 182 -0.20 16.26 9.91
CA LEU A 182 0.26 17.64 10.19
C LEU A 182 -0.21 18.11 11.58
N THR A 183 -1.41 17.74 12.01
CA THR A 183 -1.90 18.04 13.36
C THR A 183 -1.04 17.34 14.40
N TYR A 184 -0.70 16.07 14.17
CA TYR A 184 0.19 15.32 15.07
C TYR A 184 1.58 15.97 15.17
N LEU A 185 2.19 16.36 14.04
CA LEU A 185 3.51 17.04 14.03
C LEU A 185 3.53 18.34 14.82
N ARG A 186 2.39 19.02 14.95
CA ARG A 186 2.23 20.25 15.72
C ARG A 186 1.93 20.00 17.20
N GLY A 187 2.10 18.77 17.67
CA GLY A 187 1.85 18.38 19.06
C GLY A 187 0.39 18.03 19.38
N GLY A 188 -0.45 17.86 18.34
CA GLY A 188 -1.83 17.44 18.51
C GLY A 188 -1.99 15.94 18.80
N SER A 189 -3.24 15.52 18.98
CA SER A 189 -3.58 14.14 19.31
C SER A 189 -3.23 13.14 18.20
N ALA A 190 -2.75 11.96 18.58
CA ALA A 190 -2.52 10.84 17.65
C ALA A 190 -3.81 10.05 17.31
N VAL A 191 -4.99 10.48 17.74
CA VAL A 191 -6.25 9.73 17.51
C VAL A 191 -6.50 9.54 16.02
N ASN A 192 -6.53 10.63 15.25
CA ASN A 192 -6.77 10.54 13.81
C ASN A 192 -5.61 9.85 13.08
N LEU A 193 -4.37 10.01 13.56
CA LEU A 193 -3.25 9.28 12.98
C LEU A 193 -3.43 7.75 13.11
N ARG A 194 -3.92 7.27 14.26
CA ARG A 194 -4.25 5.83 14.43
C ARG A 194 -5.37 5.37 13.49
N ARG A 195 -6.36 6.24 13.22
CA ARG A 195 -7.42 5.93 12.25
C ARG A 195 -6.85 5.81 10.83
N VAL A 196 -5.89 6.65 10.45
CA VAL A 196 -5.19 6.53 9.16
C VAL A 196 -4.39 5.23 9.09
N LEU A 197 -3.72 4.81 10.17
CA LEU A 197 -3.03 3.51 10.19
C LEU A 197 -4.03 2.34 9.99
N ALA A 198 -5.19 2.42 10.62
CA ALA A 198 -6.24 1.41 10.45
C ALA A 198 -6.81 1.42 9.01
N HIS A 199 -7.01 2.60 8.43
CA HIS A 199 -7.41 2.79 7.02
C HIS A 199 -6.42 2.09 6.07
N ASN A 200 -5.14 2.44 6.15
CA ASN A 200 -4.08 1.83 5.34
C ASN A 200 -3.96 0.30 5.57
N THR A 201 -4.16 -0.19 6.81
CA THR A 201 -4.24 -1.62 7.08
C THR A 201 -5.36 -2.29 6.28
N GLN A 202 -6.54 -1.65 6.23
CA GLN A 202 -7.67 -2.16 5.46
C GLN A 202 -7.38 -2.11 3.96
N ASP A 203 -6.77 -1.04 3.46
CA ASP A 203 -6.40 -0.93 2.04
C ASP A 203 -5.47 -2.08 1.62
N LEU A 204 -4.46 -2.40 2.41
CA LEU A 204 -3.55 -3.51 2.13
C LEU A 204 -4.25 -4.88 2.10
N LYS A 205 -5.18 -5.12 3.04
CA LYS A 205 -6.01 -6.34 3.04
C LYS A 205 -6.89 -6.40 1.80
N SER A 206 -7.48 -5.28 1.43
CA SER A 206 -8.37 -5.20 0.28
C SER A 206 -7.61 -5.35 -1.03
N LEU A 207 -6.40 -4.82 -1.14
CA LEU A 207 -5.50 -5.09 -2.27
C LEU A 207 -5.28 -6.59 -2.46
N ALA A 208 -4.95 -7.30 -1.38
CA ALA A 208 -4.73 -8.73 -1.42
C ALA A 208 -6.02 -9.48 -1.80
N GLY A 209 -7.17 -9.12 -1.21
CA GLY A 209 -8.47 -9.74 -1.53
C GLY A 209 -8.90 -9.49 -2.97
N VAL A 210 -8.79 -8.26 -3.48
CA VAL A 210 -9.12 -7.91 -4.87
C VAL A 210 -8.20 -8.65 -5.84
N LEU A 211 -6.89 -8.76 -5.55
CA LEU A 211 -5.96 -9.54 -6.35
C LEU A 211 -6.42 -11.00 -6.49
N LEU A 212 -6.73 -11.66 -5.36
CA LEU A 212 -7.17 -13.05 -5.36
C LEU A 212 -8.48 -13.22 -6.13
N HIS A 213 -9.46 -12.33 -5.91
CA HIS A 213 -10.72 -12.35 -6.64
C HIS A 213 -10.50 -12.25 -8.17
N LEU A 214 -9.64 -11.35 -8.61
CA LEU A 214 -9.32 -11.17 -10.03
C LEU A 214 -8.59 -12.40 -10.61
N ALA A 215 -7.72 -13.04 -9.83
CA ALA A 215 -6.99 -14.23 -10.26
C ALA A 215 -7.87 -15.48 -10.37
N GLU A 216 -8.93 -15.56 -9.58
CA GLU A 216 -9.89 -16.68 -9.55
C GLU A 216 -11.08 -16.48 -10.52
N SER A 217 -11.29 -15.24 -10.99
CA SER A 217 -12.40 -14.93 -11.89
C SER A 217 -12.20 -15.55 -13.27
N PRO A 218 -13.20 -16.23 -13.84
CA PRO A 218 -13.12 -16.74 -15.20
C PRO A 218 -12.87 -15.59 -16.18
N ARG A 219 -12.06 -15.88 -17.22
CA ARG A 219 -11.70 -14.95 -18.30
C ARG A 219 -12.90 -14.54 -19.13
#